data_54ba833d4f7cc3a19da8472013aa6db6
#
_entry.id   54ba833d4f7cc3a19da8472013aa6db6
#
_cell.length_a   1.000
_cell.length_b   1.000
_cell.length_c   1.000
_cell.angle_alpha   90.00
_cell.angle_beta   90.00
_cell.angle_gamma   90.00
#
_symmetry.space_group_name_H-M   'P 1'
#
loop_
_entity.id
_entity.type
_entity.pdbx_description
1 polymer ?
#
loop_
_entity_poly.entity_id
_entity_poly.type
_entity_poly.pdbx_seq_one_letter_code
_entity_poly.pdbx_strand_id
1 'polypeptide(L)'
;MLEKAGCHVIYGLVGLKTHSKITLVVRREENGIRRYVHLATGNYNDSTAKLYTDCGIFTCDERFGEDATAVFNMLSGYSEPKRWNRLIVAPIWMKDRFVKMIEREAQHAKDGEEAHIVAKMNSLCDPAIMAALYYASSCGVKIDLLVRGICCLKVGIPGISENIHVRSIVGNFLEHSRIFYFHNGGSDEIYMGSADWMPRNLDRRVEIVFPVEDEGIKDEIKHVLDLEFRDNVKAHILKPSGLYEKQDKRGKTLINSQMEFCLEATERAKAAKKEKKEKKRVFVPAEPAEDIEK
;
A
#
# COMPACT_ATOMS: atom_id res chain seq x y z
N MET A 1 4.27 5.26 -29.83
CA MET A 1 5.69 5.41 -29.43
C MET A 1 6.27 4.05 -29.01
N LEU A 2 5.69 3.35 -28.03
CA LEU A 2 6.18 2.04 -27.54
C LEU A 2 6.17 0.96 -28.62
N GLU A 3 5.09 0.84 -29.40
CA GLU A 3 5.01 -0.10 -30.53
C GLU A 3 6.12 0.12 -31.57
N LYS A 4 6.44 1.38 -31.88
CA LYS A 4 7.56 1.75 -32.77
C LYS A 4 8.93 1.37 -32.19
N ALA A 5 9.01 1.20 -30.88
CA ALA A 5 10.21 0.74 -30.17
C ALA A 5 10.25 -0.80 -30.02
N GLY A 6 9.34 -1.54 -30.67
CA GLY A 6 9.28 -2.99 -30.64
C GLY A 6 8.56 -3.58 -29.41
N CYS A 7 7.84 -2.75 -28.65
CA CYS A 7 7.07 -3.24 -27.50
C CYS A 7 5.71 -3.79 -27.98
N HIS A 8 5.29 -4.91 -27.40
CA HIS A 8 3.93 -5.39 -27.53
C HIS A 8 3.02 -4.59 -26.59
N VAL A 9 2.06 -3.84 -27.14
CA VAL A 9 1.18 -2.97 -26.36
C VAL A 9 -0.22 -3.57 -26.25
N ILE A 10 -0.68 -3.72 -24.99
CA ILE A 10 -2.03 -4.22 -24.67
C ILE A 10 -2.79 -3.08 -23.99
N TYR A 11 -3.99 -2.78 -24.49
CA TYR A 11 -4.82 -1.67 -24.00
C TYR A 11 -5.71 -2.04 -22.80
N GLY A 12 -5.52 -3.23 -22.25
CA GLY A 12 -6.27 -3.75 -21.10
C GLY A 12 -7.55 -4.48 -21.48
N LEU A 13 -8.37 -4.77 -20.48
CA LEU A 13 -9.63 -5.49 -20.65
C LEU A 13 -10.77 -4.53 -21.04
N VAL A 14 -11.63 -4.95 -21.97
CA VAL A 14 -12.79 -4.17 -22.40
C VAL A 14 -13.73 -3.94 -21.20
N GLY A 15 -14.12 -2.70 -20.98
CA GLY A 15 -15.02 -2.32 -19.88
C GLY A 15 -14.34 -2.12 -18.53
N LEU A 16 -13.06 -2.45 -18.38
CA LEU A 16 -12.28 -2.24 -17.15
C LEU A 16 -11.10 -1.29 -17.40
N LYS A 17 -10.91 -0.36 -16.48
CA LYS A 17 -9.69 0.47 -16.46
C LYS A 17 -8.59 -0.26 -15.71
N THR A 18 -7.46 -0.51 -16.33
CA THR A 18 -6.25 -0.98 -15.62
C THR A 18 -5.65 0.16 -14.80
N HIS A 19 -5.57 -0.02 -13.48
CA HIS A 19 -5.03 0.99 -12.56
C HIS A 19 -3.94 0.41 -11.65
N SER A 20 -3.66 -0.87 -11.72
CA SER A 20 -2.57 -1.54 -11.02
C SER A 20 -1.19 -1.03 -11.47
N LYS A 21 -0.20 -1.09 -10.59
CA LYS A 21 1.20 -0.73 -10.82
C LYS A 21 2.05 -1.94 -10.51
N ILE A 22 2.40 -2.65 -11.57
CA ILE A 22 3.15 -3.91 -11.50
C ILE A 22 4.18 -3.95 -12.64
N THR A 23 5.38 -4.39 -12.31
CA THR A 23 6.42 -4.71 -13.28
C THR A 23 6.90 -6.12 -13.03
N LEU A 24 7.04 -6.92 -14.08
CA LEU A 24 7.56 -8.27 -14.02
C LEU A 24 8.75 -8.38 -14.96
N VAL A 25 9.88 -8.85 -14.41
CA VAL A 25 11.06 -9.21 -15.18
C VAL A 25 11.27 -10.72 -15.04
N VAL A 26 11.29 -11.43 -16.15
CA VAL A 26 11.53 -12.87 -16.21
C VAL A 26 12.93 -13.10 -16.79
N ARG A 27 13.80 -13.75 -16.01
CA ARG A 27 15.19 -14.02 -16.41
C ARG A 27 15.46 -15.51 -16.35
N ARG A 28 16.30 -15.96 -17.29
CA ARG A 28 16.95 -17.27 -17.17
C ARG A 28 18.26 -17.08 -16.40
N GLU A 29 18.38 -17.76 -15.29
CA GLU A 29 19.54 -17.77 -14.43
C GLU A 29 20.13 -19.20 -14.38
N GLU A 30 21.23 -19.39 -13.68
CA GLU A 30 21.88 -20.72 -13.57
C GLU A 30 20.96 -21.80 -13.00
N ASN A 31 20.10 -21.40 -12.04
CA ASN A 31 19.16 -22.28 -11.35
C ASN A 31 17.75 -22.35 -11.99
N GLY A 32 17.60 -21.83 -13.21
CA GLY A 32 16.32 -21.83 -13.93
C GLY A 32 15.73 -20.46 -14.20
N ILE A 33 14.42 -20.42 -14.36
CA ILE A 33 13.69 -19.15 -14.60
C ILE A 33 13.40 -18.49 -13.27
N ARG A 34 13.81 -17.24 -13.12
CA ARG A 34 13.51 -16.40 -11.95
C ARG A 34 12.68 -15.18 -12.34
N ARG A 35 11.70 -14.86 -11.49
CA ARG A 35 10.79 -13.73 -11.66
C ARG A 35 11.10 -12.68 -10.62
N TYR A 36 11.27 -11.44 -11.09
CA TYR A 36 11.45 -10.27 -10.26
C TYR A 36 10.24 -9.37 -10.43
N VAL A 37 9.60 -9.02 -9.34
CA VAL A 37 8.35 -8.26 -9.36
C VAL A 37 8.54 -6.96 -8.60
N HIS A 38 8.10 -5.86 -9.20
CA HIS A 38 7.88 -4.61 -8.50
C HIS A 38 6.37 -4.33 -8.41
N LEU A 39 5.90 -4.05 -7.21
CA LEU A 39 4.51 -3.69 -6.90
C LEU A 39 4.50 -2.34 -6.20
N ALA A 40 3.58 -1.45 -6.57
CA ALA A 40 3.54 -0.11 -6.02
C ALA A 40 2.12 0.45 -5.85
N THR A 41 1.98 1.40 -4.92
CA THR A 41 0.78 2.23 -4.78
C THR A 41 0.75 3.35 -5.82
N GLY A 42 1.92 3.81 -6.27
CA GLY A 42 2.14 4.97 -7.11
C GLY A 42 2.27 4.69 -8.59
N ASN A 43 1.90 5.65 -9.41
CA ASN A 43 2.01 5.58 -10.86
C ASN A 43 3.47 5.57 -11.33
N TYR A 44 3.76 4.80 -12.38
CA TYR A 44 5.03 4.90 -13.13
C TYR A 44 5.04 6.17 -14.01
N ASN A 45 5.10 7.31 -13.36
CA ASN A 45 5.07 8.61 -14.02
C ASN A 45 5.99 9.58 -13.28
N ASP A 46 7.01 10.08 -13.95
CA ASP A 46 8.05 10.94 -13.40
C ASP A 46 7.54 12.30 -12.92
N SER A 47 6.50 12.83 -13.53
CA SER A 47 5.89 14.09 -13.12
C SER A 47 5.11 13.96 -11.81
N THR A 48 4.29 12.91 -11.67
CA THR A 48 3.53 12.68 -10.44
C THR A 48 4.41 12.18 -9.30
N ALA A 49 5.48 11.41 -9.59
CA ALA A 49 6.43 10.92 -8.60
C ALA A 49 7.16 12.03 -7.82
N LYS A 50 7.24 13.23 -8.37
CA LYS A 50 7.83 14.41 -7.69
C LYS A 50 6.90 15.03 -6.64
N LEU A 51 5.60 14.77 -6.73
CA LEU A 51 4.57 15.44 -5.94
C LEU A 51 3.83 14.48 -5.00
N TYR A 52 3.81 13.19 -5.33
CA TYR A 52 3.04 12.17 -4.61
C TYR A 52 3.94 11.41 -3.64
N THR A 53 3.38 11.05 -2.48
CA THR A 53 4.00 10.09 -1.57
C THR A 53 3.45 8.71 -1.88
N ASP A 54 4.31 7.79 -2.23
CA ASP A 54 3.94 6.43 -2.60
C ASP A 54 4.92 5.41 -2.00
N CYS A 55 4.47 4.16 -1.92
CA CYS A 55 5.26 3.03 -1.45
C CYS A 55 5.31 1.95 -2.52
N GLY A 56 6.42 1.22 -2.57
CA GLY A 56 6.57 0.07 -3.46
C GLY A 56 7.54 -0.94 -2.89
N ILE A 57 7.41 -2.19 -3.33
CA ILE A 57 8.31 -3.28 -2.97
C ILE A 57 8.89 -3.94 -4.21
N PHE A 58 10.11 -4.44 -4.06
CA PHE A 58 10.71 -5.39 -4.98
C PHE A 58 10.75 -6.77 -4.32
N THR A 59 10.36 -7.79 -5.05
CA THR A 59 10.42 -9.17 -4.56
C THR A 59 10.80 -10.14 -5.68
N CYS A 60 11.41 -11.24 -5.30
CA CYS A 60 11.63 -12.39 -6.18
C CYS A 60 11.03 -13.68 -5.58
N ASP A 61 10.14 -13.55 -4.62
CA ASP A 61 9.35 -14.67 -4.10
C ASP A 61 8.51 -15.26 -5.24
N GLU A 62 8.58 -16.58 -5.39
CA GLU A 62 7.96 -17.29 -6.51
C GLU A 62 6.44 -17.13 -6.53
N ARG A 63 5.80 -17.09 -5.36
CA ARG A 63 4.35 -16.92 -5.22
C ARG A 63 3.87 -15.58 -5.78
N PHE A 64 4.63 -14.50 -5.56
CA PHE A 64 4.38 -13.20 -6.18
C PHE A 64 4.68 -13.21 -7.67
N GLY A 65 5.72 -13.93 -8.08
CA GLY A 65 6.10 -14.08 -9.49
C GLY A 65 5.05 -14.83 -10.32
N GLU A 66 4.47 -15.91 -9.77
CA GLU A 66 3.36 -16.64 -10.37
C GLU A 66 2.12 -15.77 -10.50
N ASP A 67 1.73 -15.06 -9.44
CA ASP A 67 0.59 -14.15 -9.44
C ASP A 67 0.80 -13.01 -10.44
N ALA A 68 2.00 -12.42 -10.50
CA ALA A 68 2.32 -11.39 -11.47
C ALA A 68 2.18 -11.92 -12.92
N THR A 69 2.65 -13.13 -13.18
CA THR A 69 2.47 -13.78 -14.49
C THR A 69 0.99 -13.96 -14.81
N ALA A 70 0.20 -14.42 -13.83
CA ALA A 70 -1.24 -14.58 -13.99
C ALA A 70 -1.96 -13.24 -14.26
N VAL A 71 -1.54 -12.13 -13.63
CA VAL A 71 -2.06 -10.78 -13.91
C VAL A 71 -1.81 -10.39 -15.37
N PHE A 72 -0.58 -10.56 -15.88
CA PHE A 72 -0.27 -10.23 -17.26
C PHE A 72 -1.03 -11.12 -18.26
N ASN A 73 -1.17 -12.42 -17.97
CA ASN A 73 -1.97 -13.33 -18.80
C ASN A 73 -3.46 -12.94 -18.79
N MET A 74 -4.01 -12.54 -17.65
CA MET A 74 -5.37 -12.04 -17.54
C MET A 74 -5.55 -10.75 -18.35
N LEU A 75 -4.66 -9.78 -18.22
CA LEU A 75 -4.73 -8.50 -18.95
C LEU A 75 -4.57 -8.66 -20.46
N SER A 76 -3.86 -9.68 -20.92
CA SER A 76 -3.72 -10.02 -22.35
C SER A 76 -4.86 -10.88 -22.90
N GLY A 77 -5.82 -11.27 -22.04
CA GLY A 77 -6.98 -12.06 -22.45
C GLY A 77 -6.70 -13.57 -22.61
N TYR A 78 -5.53 -14.06 -22.17
CA TYR A 78 -5.16 -15.47 -22.31
C TYR A 78 -5.76 -16.39 -21.25
N SER A 79 -6.08 -15.86 -20.05
CA SER A 79 -6.61 -16.67 -18.97
C SER A 79 -7.43 -15.89 -17.95
N GLU A 80 -8.31 -16.60 -17.27
CA GLU A 80 -9.00 -16.11 -16.08
C GLU A 80 -8.46 -16.88 -14.86
N PRO A 81 -7.64 -16.26 -13.99
CA PRO A 81 -7.11 -16.92 -12.81
C PRO A 81 -8.22 -17.35 -11.86
N LYS A 82 -8.17 -18.60 -11.38
CA LYS A 82 -9.16 -19.12 -10.42
C LYS A 82 -8.75 -18.90 -8.96
N ARG A 83 -7.49 -18.58 -8.72
CA ARG A 83 -6.92 -18.34 -7.38
C ARG A 83 -5.68 -17.46 -7.49
N TRP A 84 -5.34 -16.83 -6.37
CA TRP A 84 -4.14 -16.04 -6.18
C TRP A 84 -3.37 -16.59 -4.99
N ASN A 85 -2.04 -16.58 -5.05
CA ASN A 85 -1.18 -17.00 -3.94
C ASN A 85 -1.04 -15.90 -2.89
N ARG A 86 -0.76 -14.67 -3.35
CA ARG A 86 -0.49 -13.50 -2.50
C ARG A 86 -1.27 -12.26 -2.90
N LEU A 87 -1.48 -12.04 -4.19
CA LEU A 87 -2.15 -10.84 -4.66
C LEU A 87 -3.66 -10.90 -4.40
N ILE A 88 -4.21 -9.75 -4.08
CA ILE A 88 -5.65 -9.52 -3.98
C ILE A 88 -6.03 -8.63 -5.15
N VAL A 89 -6.76 -9.16 -6.12
CA VAL A 89 -7.02 -8.51 -7.39
C VAL A 89 -8.50 -8.13 -7.52
N ALA A 90 -8.77 -6.87 -7.92
CA ALA A 90 -10.10 -6.42 -8.31
C ALA A 90 -10.31 -6.65 -9.83
N PRO A 91 -11.59 -6.80 -10.27
CA PRO A 91 -12.82 -6.56 -9.52
C PRO A 91 -13.39 -7.78 -8.78
N ILE A 92 -12.86 -8.98 -8.97
CA ILE A 92 -13.56 -10.21 -8.59
C ILE A 92 -13.48 -10.51 -7.07
N TRP A 93 -12.30 -10.38 -6.45
CA TRP A 93 -12.10 -10.86 -5.06
C TRP A 93 -11.78 -9.79 -4.03
N MET A 94 -11.37 -8.61 -4.46
CA MET A 94 -10.78 -7.62 -3.54
C MET A 94 -11.78 -7.13 -2.50
N LYS A 95 -12.99 -6.80 -2.90
CA LYS A 95 -14.04 -6.31 -1.99
C LYS A 95 -14.36 -7.33 -0.89
N ASP A 96 -14.67 -8.56 -1.30
CA ASP A 96 -15.02 -9.63 -0.37
C ASP A 96 -13.86 -9.96 0.56
N ARG A 97 -12.62 -9.86 0.08
CA ARG A 97 -11.45 -10.10 0.91
C ARG A 97 -11.31 -9.03 1.99
N PHE A 98 -11.49 -7.75 1.65
CA PHE A 98 -11.49 -6.67 2.64
C PHE A 98 -12.61 -6.80 3.65
N VAL A 99 -13.84 -7.09 3.21
CA VAL A 99 -14.98 -7.31 4.11
C VAL A 99 -14.66 -8.43 5.10
N LYS A 100 -14.15 -9.57 4.63
CA LYS A 100 -13.75 -10.69 5.49
C LYS A 100 -12.65 -10.33 6.50
N MET A 101 -11.66 -9.53 6.12
CA MET A 101 -10.61 -9.08 7.04
C MET A 101 -11.19 -8.15 8.12
N ILE A 102 -12.10 -7.26 7.76
CA ILE A 102 -12.80 -6.38 8.70
C ILE A 102 -13.70 -7.19 9.64
N GLU A 103 -14.45 -8.15 9.13
CA GLU A 103 -15.31 -9.04 9.92
C GLU A 103 -14.50 -9.93 10.87
N ARG A 104 -13.30 -10.35 10.47
CA ARG A 104 -12.38 -11.10 11.33
C ARG A 104 -11.94 -10.25 12.54
N GLU A 105 -11.58 -8.98 12.35
CA GLU A 105 -11.29 -8.09 13.47
C GLU A 105 -12.52 -7.91 14.38
N ALA A 106 -13.72 -7.81 13.80
CA ALA A 106 -14.95 -7.74 14.60
C ALA A 106 -15.14 -9.00 15.44
N GLN A 107 -14.77 -10.18 14.92
CA GLN A 107 -14.85 -11.43 15.69
C GLN A 107 -13.82 -11.44 16.82
N HIS A 108 -12.56 -11.05 16.59
CA HIS A 108 -11.54 -10.92 17.65
C HIS A 108 -12.01 -10.01 18.78
N ALA A 109 -12.60 -8.85 18.45
CA ALA A 109 -13.15 -7.94 19.46
C ALA A 109 -14.29 -8.59 20.27
N LYS A 110 -15.18 -9.35 19.63
CA LYS A 110 -16.26 -10.10 20.33
C LYS A 110 -15.73 -11.18 21.24
N ASP A 111 -14.62 -11.80 20.87
CA ASP A 111 -13.96 -12.84 21.66
C ASP A 111 -13.13 -12.25 22.82
N GLY A 112 -13.14 -10.91 22.97
CA GLY A 112 -12.44 -10.19 24.03
C GLY A 112 -10.95 -9.97 23.74
N GLU A 113 -10.53 -10.18 22.51
CA GLU A 113 -9.17 -9.97 22.05
C GLU A 113 -8.97 -8.52 21.57
N GLU A 114 -7.71 -8.07 21.55
CA GLU A 114 -7.37 -6.78 20.94
C GLU A 114 -7.64 -6.83 19.44
N ALA A 115 -8.34 -5.82 18.93
CA ALA A 115 -8.67 -5.71 17.51
C ALA A 115 -8.49 -4.28 17.02
N HIS A 116 -7.73 -4.10 15.94
CA HIS A 116 -7.38 -2.79 15.44
C HIS A 116 -7.25 -2.80 13.91
N ILE A 117 -7.90 -1.86 13.27
CA ILE A 117 -7.78 -1.59 11.84
C ILE A 117 -7.18 -0.21 11.65
N VAL A 118 -6.12 -0.14 10.85
CA VAL A 118 -5.58 1.13 10.35
C VAL A 118 -5.64 1.12 8.84
N ALA A 119 -6.23 2.14 8.22
CA ALA A 119 -6.26 2.22 6.77
C ALA A 119 -5.97 3.64 6.26
N LYS A 120 -5.03 3.71 5.33
CA LYS A 120 -4.68 4.93 4.59
C LYS A 120 -5.10 4.77 3.14
N MET A 121 -5.82 5.77 2.61
CA MET A 121 -6.29 5.77 1.22
C MET A 121 -6.67 7.17 0.76
N ASN A 122 -6.95 7.32 -0.54
CA ASN A 122 -7.41 8.61 -1.04
C ASN A 122 -8.90 8.83 -0.80
N SER A 123 -9.74 7.80 -0.93
CA SER A 123 -11.19 7.95 -0.80
C SER A 123 -11.85 6.68 -0.25
N LEU A 124 -12.90 6.88 0.54
CA LEU A 124 -13.71 5.84 1.17
C LEU A 124 -15.20 6.15 0.97
N CYS A 125 -15.86 5.37 0.11
CA CYS A 125 -17.30 5.52 -0.17
C CYS A 125 -17.98 4.21 -0.65
N ASP A 126 -17.30 3.05 -0.55
CA ASP A 126 -17.94 1.76 -0.86
C ASP A 126 -18.94 1.38 0.25
N PRO A 127 -20.24 1.16 -0.10
CA PRO A 127 -21.26 0.89 0.92
C PRO A 127 -21.03 -0.39 1.72
N ALA A 128 -20.52 -1.46 1.09
CA ALA A 128 -20.28 -2.73 1.77
C ALA A 128 -19.12 -2.61 2.77
N ILE A 129 -18.03 -1.95 2.36
CA ILE A 129 -16.90 -1.69 3.25
C ILE A 129 -17.34 -0.79 4.42
N MET A 130 -18.09 0.28 4.15
CA MET A 130 -18.59 1.17 5.23
C MET A 130 -19.47 0.43 6.21
N ALA A 131 -20.38 -0.43 5.74
CA ALA A 131 -21.23 -1.25 6.60
C ALA A 131 -20.39 -2.21 7.48
N ALA A 132 -19.37 -2.85 6.90
CA ALA A 132 -18.45 -3.72 7.65
C ALA A 132 -17.67 -2.94 8.72
N LEU A 133 -17.19 -1.70 8.41
CA LEU A 133 -16.48 -0.86 9.38
C LEU A 133 -17.41 -0.41 10.53
N TYR A 134 -18.65 -0.03 10.24
CA TYR A 134 -19.63 0.28 11.29
C TYR A 134 -19.91 -0.91 12.19
N TYR A 135 -20.09 -2.09 11.58
CA TYR A 135 -20.28 -3.32 12.34
C TYR A 135 -19.05 -3.65 13.21
N ALA A 136 -17.84 -3.55 12.67
CA ALA A 136 -16.62 -3.78 13.43
C ALA A 136 -16.48 -2.78 14.61
N SER A 137 -16.76 -1.49 14.37
CA SER A 137 -16.78 -0.49 15.42
C SER A 137 -17.80 -0.80 16.52
N SER A 138 -19.03 -1.24 16.15
CA SER A 138 -20.04 -1.64 17.13
C SER A 138 -19.65 -2.87 17.95
N CYS A 139 -18.72 -3.69 17.46
CA CYS A 139 -18.14 -4.83 18.19
C CYS A 139 -16.96 -4.43 19.08
N GLY A 140 -16.51 -3.16 19.05
CA GLY A 140 -15.40 -2.67 19.87
C GLY A 140 -14.06 -2.56 19.14
N VAL A 141 -13.99 -2.85 17.84
CA VAL A 141 -12.75 -2.69 17.06
C VAL A 141 -12.34 -1.22 17.02
N LYS A 142 -11.09 -0.94 17.36
CA LYS A 142 -10.49 0.38 17.14
C LYS A 142 -10.20 0.55 15.64
N ILE A 143 -10.67 1.65 15.06
CA ILE A 143 -10.53 1.92 13.62
C ILE A 143 -9.96 3.31 13.41
N ASP A 144 -8.74 3.38 12.92
CA ASP A 144 -8.02 4.62 12.63
C ASP A 144 -7.83 4.77 11.11
N LEU A 145 -8.44 5.81 10.53
CA LEU A 145 -8.46 6.03 9.09
C LEU A 145 -7.77 7.33 8.70
N LEU A 146 -6.90 7.26 7.69
CA LEU A 146 -6.30 8.41 7.03
C LEU A 146 -6.85 8.49 5.62
N VAL A 147 -7.85 9.36 5.42
CA VAL A 147 -8.56 9.53 4.15
C VAL A 147 -8.35 10.94 3.64
N ARG A 148 -7.57 11.08 2.56
CA ARG A 148 -7.17 12.39 2.04
C ARG A 148 -8.31 13.12 1.32
N GLY A 149 -9.17 12.41 0.61
CA GLY A 149 -10.24 12.96 -0.21
C GLY A 149 -11.63 12.64 0.35
N ILE A 150 -12.48 12.08 -0.49
CA ILE A 150 -13.87 11.76 -0.14
C ILE A 150 -13.92 10.71 0.96
N CYS A 151 -14.62 11.03 2.05
CA CYS A 151 -14.97 10.10 3.12
C CYS A 151 -16.47 10.17 3.38
N CYS A 152 -17.18 9.08 3.12
CA CYS A 152 -18.63 9.01 3.32
C CYS A 152 -19.02 8.42 4.69
N LEU A 153 -18.05 8.11 5.56
CA LEU A 153 -18.32 7.66 6.93
C LEU A 153 -18.77 8.82 7.80
N LYS A 154 -19.71 8.55 8.69
CA LYS A 154 -20.07 9.41 9.80
C LYS A 154 -19.47 8.84 11.09
N VAL A 155 -18.65 9.63 11.77
CA VAL A 155 -17.95 9.21 12.99
C VAL A 155 -18.66 9.67 14.27
N GLY A 156 -18.35 9.03 15.40
CA GLY A 156 -18.80 9.46 16.72
C GLY A 156 -20.27 9.23 16.99
N ILE A 157 -20.92 8.28 16.31
CA ILE A 157 -22.30 7.87 16.60
C ILE A 157 -22.23 6.80 17.69
N PRO A 158 -22.82 7.03 18.89
CA PRO A 158 -22.81 6.04 19.99
C PRO A 158 -23.33 4.67 19.55
N GLY A 159 -22.60 3.62 19.90
CA GLY A 159 -22.94 2.22 19.56
C GLY A 159 -22.76 1.84 18.10
N ILE A 160 -22.31 2.76 17.23
CA ILE A 160 -22.14 2.49 15.79
C ILE A 160 -20.73 2.87 15.30
N SER A 161 -20.29 4.10 15.51
CA SER A 161 -19.03 4.60 14.96
C SER A 161 -18.20 5.39 15.97
N GLU A 162 -18.39 5.15 17.24
CA GLU A 162 -17.63 5.80 18.32
C GLU A 162 -16.16 5.39 18.33
N ASN A 163 -15.84 4.21 17.82
CA ASN A 163 -14.48 3.68 17.71
C ASN A 163 -13.81 3.98 16.35
N ILE A 164 -14.49 4.74 15.48
CA ILE A 164 -13.94 5.15 14.17
C ILE A 164 -13.39 6.57 14.26
N HIS A 165 -12.09 6.69 14.01
CA HIS A 165 -11.39 7.96 13.96
C HIS A 165 -10.89 8.23 12.53
N VAL A 166 -11.24 9.35 11.96
CA VAL A 166 -10.85 9.73 10.61
C VAL A 166 -10.04 11.01 10.64
N ARG A 167 -8.92 11.01 9.94
CA ARG A 167 -8.12 12.20 9.68
C ARG A 167 -7.77 12.35 8.22
N SER A 168 -7.43 13.58 7.83
CA SER A 168 -6.92 13.92 6.51
C SER A 168 -5.66 14.76 6.67
N ILE A 169 -4.63 14.47 5.89
CA ILE A 169 -3.41 15.27 5.82
C ILE A 169 -3.34 15.92 4.45
N VAL A 170 -3.26 17.25 4.44
CA VAL A 170 -3.04 18.05 3.23
C VAL A 170 -1.82 18.91 3.46
N GLY A 171 -0.73 18.57 2.80
CA GLY A 171 0.59 19.18 2.98
C GLY A 171 1.26 19.58 1.68
N ASN A 172 2.59 19.56 1.68
CA ASN A 172 3.43 19.92 0.53
C ASN A 172 3.40 18.84 -0.56
N PHE A 173 3.23 17.58 -0.15
CA PHE A 173 3.10 16.44 -1.03
C PHE A 173 1.68 15.89 -0.98
N LEU A 174 1.28 15.22 -2.05
CA LEU A 174 0.00 14.53 -2.12
C LEU A 174 0.13 13.17 -1.45
N GLU A 175 -0.59 12.96 -0.33
CA GLU A 175 -0.69 11.66 0.31
C GLU A 175 -1.43 10.69 -0.60
N HIS A 176 -0.69 9.77 -1.24
CA HIS A 176 -1.24 8.94 -2.31
C HIS A 176 -1.12 7.44 -2.06
N SER A 177 -0.24 7.02 -1.17
CA SER A 177 -0.10 5.61 -0.80
C SER A 177 -1.40 5.04 -0.21
N ARG A 178 -1.65 3.74 -0.45
CA ARG A 178 -2.73 2.99 0.18
C ARG A 178 -2.09 1.90 0.99
N ILE A 179 -2.42 1.90 2.28
CA ILE A 179 -1.87 0.98 3.28
C ILE A 179 -3.02 0.52 4.15
N PHE A 180 -3.09 -0.78 4.41
CA PHE A 180 -4.13 -1.40 5.21
C PHE A 180 -3.47 -2.31 6.24
N TYR A 181 -3.73 -2.06 7.51
CA TYR A 181 -3.23 -2.82 8.63
C TYR A 181 -4.40 -3.47 9.37
N PHE A 182 -4.25 -4.73 9.72
CA PHE A 182 -5.16 -5.51 10.55
C PHE A 182 -4.35 -6.18 11.67
N HIS A 183 -4.81 -6.06 12.91
CA HIS A 183 -4.12 -6.63 14.08
C HIS A 183 -4.16 -8.15 14.11
N ASN A 184 -5.27 -8.73 13.67
CA ASN A 184 -5.42 -10.17 13.46
C ASN A 184 -4.98 -11.03 14.68
N GLY A 185 -5.50 -10.67 15.88
CA GLY A 185 -5.18 -11.43 17.11
C GLY A 185 -3.68 -11.44 17.45
N GLY A 186 -2.95 -10.37 17.14
CA GLY A 186 -1.50 -10.25 17.38
C GLY A 186 -0.62 -10.76 16.24
N SER A 187 -1.21 -11.27 15.14
CA SER A 187 -0.48 -11.67 13.93
C SER A 187 -0.62 -10.59 12.86
N ASP A 188 -0.01 -9.44 13.08
CA ASP A 188 -0.17 -8.24 12.29
C ASP A 188 -0.05 -8.47 10.78
N GLU A 189 -1.07 -8.08 10.04
CA GLU A 189 -1.11 -8.11 8.59
C GLU A 189 -1.06 -6.70 8.02
N ILE A 190 -0.14 -6.45 7.10
CA ILE A 190 -0.03 -5.18 6.37
C ILE A 190 -0.17 -5.45 4.89
N TYR A 191 -1.02 -4.66 4.25
CA TYR A 191 -1.22 -4.69 2.81
C TYR A 191 -0.98 -3.31 2.22
N MET A 192 -0.46 -3.26 1.00
CA MET A 192 -0.34 -2.05 0.20
C MET A 192 -0.95 -2.27 -1.18
N GLY A 193 -1.31 -1.20 -1.87
CA GLY A 193 -1.82 -1.38 -3.23
C GLY A 193 -2.30 -0.13 -3.93
N SER A 194 -2.99 -0.35 -5.04
CA SER A 194 -3.46 0.71 -5.92
C SER A 194 -4.91 1.13 -5.65
N ALA A 195 -5.67 0.34 -4.88
CA ALA A 195 -7.11 0.52 -4.70
C ALA A 195 -7.45 1.43 -3.53
N ASP A 196 -8.41 2.32 -3.74
CA ASP A 196 -9.20 2.97 -2.69
C ASP A 196 -10.43 2.13 -2.36
N TRP A 197 -11.04 2.31 -1.21
CA TRP A 197 -12.33 1.69 -0.87
C TRP A 197 -13.50 2.45 -1.51
N MET A 198 -13.54 2.37 -2.85
CA MET A 198 -14.56 2.99 -3.69
C MET A 198 -15.15 1.95 -4.66
N PRO A 199 -16.46 2.02 -4.99
CA PRO A 199 -17.07 1.09 -5.95
C PRO A 199 -16.34 1.03 -7.29
N ARG A 200 -15.88 2.18 -7.80
CA ARG A 200 -15.14 2.21 -9.07
C ARG A 200 -13.82 1.45 -9.02
N ASN A 201 -13.11 1.45 -7.87
CA ASN A 201 -11.85 0.72 -7.71
C ASN A 201 -12.11 -0.78 -7.51
N LEU A 202 -13.11 -1.11 -6.67
CA LEU A 202 -13.37 -2.48 -6.27
C LEU A 202 -14.16 -3.28 -7.33
N ASP A 203 -14.98 -2.59 -8.17
CA ASP A 203 -15.90 -3.25 -9.09
C ASP A 203 -15.63 -2.97 -10.57
N ARG A 204 -14.90 -1.89 -10.92
CA ARG A 204 -14.79 -1.42 -12.33
C ARG A 204 -13.35 -1.15 -12.77
N ARG A 205 -12.36 -1.59 -11.99
CA ARG A 205 -10.95 -1.44 -12.31
C ARG A 205 -10.20 -2.71 -12.06
N VAL A 206 -9.11 -2.89 -12.79
CA VAL A 206 -8.08 -3.85 -12.39
C VAL A 206 -7.17 -3.14 -11.40
N GLU A 207 -7.27 -3.52 -10.15
CA GLU A 207 -6.45 -3.04 -9.03
C GLU A 207 -5.71 -4.22 -8.41
N ILE A 208 -4.59 -3.94 -7.77
CA ILE A 208 -3.81 -4.93 -7.04
C ILE A 208 -3.54 -4.41 -5.64
N VAL A 209 -3.78 -5.28 -4.67
CA VAL A 209 -3.35 -5.15 -3.27
C VAL A 209 -2.48 -6.35 -2.96
N PHE A 210 -1.40 -6.14 -2.22
CA PHE A 210 -0.40 -7.16 -1.91
C PHE A 210 0.03 -7.08 -0.46
N PRO A 211 0.30 -8.24 0.20
CA PRO A 211 0.80 -8.27 1.57
C PRO A 211 2.27 -7.84 1.64
N VAL A 212 2.62 -7.26 2.78
CA VAL A 212 4.01 -7.04 3.20
C VAL A 212 4.37 -8.17 4.16
N GLU A 213 5.26 -9.08 3.76
CA GLU A 213 5.59 -10.27 4.56
C GLU A 213 6.90 -10.13 5.34
N ASP A 214 7.82 -9.26 4.90
CA ASP A 214 9.09 -9.00 5.59
C ASP A 214 8.86 -8.14 6.83
N GLU A 215 9.30 -8.61 7.99
CA GLU A 215 9.08 -7.93 9.26
C GLU A 215 9.79 -6.55 9.33
N GLY A 216 10.98 -6.42 8.75
CA GLY A 216 11.67 -5.14 8.69
C GLY A 216 10.93 -4.11 7.85
N ILE A 217 10.32 -4.55 6.74
CA ILE A 217 9.49 -3.67 5.90
C ILE A 217 8.16 -3.36 6.61
N LYS A 218 7.56 -4.32 7.34
CA LYS A 218 6.38 -4.05 8.17
C LYS A 218 6.66 -2.96 9.20
N ASP A 219 7.80 -3.01 9.86
CA ASP A 219 8.19 -2.00 10.84
C ASP A 219 8.38 -0.61 10.22
N GLU A 220 8.97 -0.54 9.01
CA GLU A 220 9.05 0.72 8.27
C GLU A 220 7.65 1.27 7.92
N ILE A 221 6.72 0.43 7.51
CA ILE A 221 5.35 0.86 7.19
C ILE A 221 4.57 1.26 8.45
N LYS A 222 4.76 0.53 9.56
CA LYS A 222 4.18 0.94 10.86
C LYS A 222 4.71 2.31 11.30
N HIS A 223 6.02 2.56 11.13
CA HIS A 223 6.61 3.88 11.40
C HIS A 223 5.98 4.99 10.54
N VAL A 224 5.76 4.72 9.24
CA VAL A 224 5.07 5.68 8.36
C VAL A 224 3.67 6.00 8.88
N LEU A 225 2.88 5.00 9.21
CA LEU A 225 1.54 5.18 9.75
C LEU A 225 1.57 5.92 11.10
N ASP A 226 2.43 5.51 12.03
CA ASP A 226 2.55 6.18 13.35
C ASP A 226 2.86 7.67 13.21
N LEU A 227 3.84 8.01 12.38
CA LEU A 227 4.24 9.41 12.19
C LEU A 227 3.11 10.23 11.55
N GLU A 228 2.39 9.68 10.58
CA GLU A 228 1.22 10.33 9.98
C GLU A 228 0.06 10.49 10.99
N PHE A 229 -0.16 9.48 11.85
CA PHE A 229 -1.19 9.57 12.89
C PHE A 229 -0.79 10.51 14.03
N ARG A 230 0.46 10.85 14.19
CA ARG A 230 0.96 11.85 15.14
C ARG A 230 1.02 13.26 14.55
N ASP A 231 0.85 13.42 13.23
CA ASP A 231 0.83 14.76 12.61
C ASP A 231 -0.27 15.62 13.24
N ASN A 232 0.15 16.76 13.80
CA ASN A 232 -0.74 17.76 14.39
C ASN A 232 -0.61 19.13 13.73
N VAL A 233 0.25 19.23 12.69
CA VAL A 233 0.49 20.48 11.97
C VAL A 233 -0.39 20.56 10.72
N LYS A 234 -0.51 19.47 9.99
CA LYS A 234 -1.25 19.39 8.72
C LYS A 234 -2.52 18.56 8.81
N ALA A 235 -2.66 17.74 9.86
CA ALA A 235 -3.83 16.89 10.02
C ALA A 235 -5.10 17.67 10.36
N HIS A 236 -6.21 17.25 9.77
CA HIS A 236 -7.57 17.65 10.06
C HIS A 236 -8.35 16.42 10.51
N ILE A 237 -9.10 16.56 11.59
CA ILE A 237 -9.85 15.47 12.23
C ILE A 237 -11.33 15.62 11.86
N LEU A 238 -11.92 14.54 11.32
CA LEU A 238 -13.37 14.48 11.06
C LEU A 238 -14.13 14.45 12.39
N LYS A 239 -15.11 15.33 12.53
CA LYS A 239 -15.96 15.43 13.72
C LYS A 239 -17.34 14.80 13.49
N PRO A 240 -18.09 14.47 14.55
CA PRO A 240 -19.47 13.98 14.43
C PRO A 240 -20.40 14.93 13.65
N SER A 241 -20.08 16.22 13.63
CA SER A 241 -20.75 17.23 12.81
C SER A 241 -20.59 17.03 11.29
N GLY A 242 -19.64 16.17 10.86
CA GLY A 242 -19.26 16.02 9.46
C GLY A 242 -18.21 17.03 8.99
N LEU A 243 -17.77 17.93 9.86
CA LEU A 243 -16.75 18.92 9.54
C LEU A 243 -15.34 18.42 9.89
N TYR A 244 -14.36 18.85 9.13
CA TYR A 244 -12.95 18.62 9.43
C TYR A 244 -12.38 19.81 10.20
N GLU A 245 -11.81 19.53 11.36
CA GLU A 245 -11.21 20.54 12.23
C GLU A 245 -9.71 20.29 12.39
N LYS A 246 -8.94 21.38 12.47
CA LYS A 246 -7.52 21.31 12.81
C LYS A 246 -7.33 20.79 14.23
N GLN A 247 -6.30 19.99 14.41
CA GLN A 247 -5.95 19.51 15.76
C GLN A 247 -5.45 20.67 16.64
N ASP A 248 -5.85 20.67 17.92
CA ASP A 248 -5.32 21.61 18.90
C ASP A 248 -3.83 21.28 19.19
N LYS A 249 -2.99 22.29 19.01
CA LYS A 249 -1.53 22.19 19.11
C LYS A 249 -0.98 22.71 20.43
N ARG A 250 -1.83 23.37 21.27
CA ARG A 250 -1.38 24.02 22.49
C ARG A 250 -0.78 23.00 23.46
N GLY A 251 0.46 23.28 23.92
CA GLY A 251 1.18 22.41 24.85
C GLY A 251 1.67 21.09 24.26
N LYS A 252 1.64 20.90 22.92
CA LYS A 252 2.09 19.69 22.22
C LYS A 252 3.33 19.96 21.39
N THR A 253 4.20 18.98 21.27
CA THR A 253 5.28 18.98 20.27
C THR A 253 4.67 19.05 18.88
N LEU A 254 5.17 19.95 18.05
CA LEU A 254 4.68 20.10 16.67
C LEU A 254 5.30 19.00 15.80
N ILE A 255 4.45 18.21 15.17
CA ILE A 255 4.83 17.14 14.25
C ILE A 255 4.19 17.40 12.90
N ASN A 256 5.03 17.57 11.87
CA ASN A 256 4.65 17.62 10.48
C ASN A 256 5.25 16.40 9.79
N SER A 257 4.46 15.36 9.62
CA SER A 257 4.92 14.06 9.12
C SER A 257 5.72 14.14 7.82
N GLN A 258 5.28 14.95 6.85
CA GLN A 258 5.98 15.11 5.58
C GLN A 258 7.37 15.74 5.74
N MET A 259 7.52 16.69 6.67
CA MET A 259 8.83 17.31 6.94
C MET A 259 9.75 16.36 7.69
N GLU A 260 9.22 15.58 8.63
CA GLU A 260 10.00 14.55 9.34
C GLU A 260 10.53 13.50 8.35
N PHE A 261 9.70 12.99 7.43
CA PHE A 261 10.16 12.08 6.38
C PHE A 261 11.25 12.69 5.49
N CYS A 262 11.16 13.99 5.16
CA CYS A 262 12.21 14.69 4.42
C CYS A 262 13.52 14.76 5.20
N LEU A 263 13.45 15.00 6.52
CA LEU A 263 14.63 15.02 7.40
C LEU A 263 15.26 13.64 7.48
N GLU A 264 14.47 12.60 7.77
CA GLU A 264 14.93 11.21 7.81
C GLU A 264 15.60 10.78 6.51
N ALA A 265 14.98 11.08 5.35
CA ALA A 265 15.56 10.78 4.04
C ALA A 265 16.89 11.49 3.81
N THR A 266 17.01 12.74 4.27
CA THR A 266 18.23 13.53 4.18
C THR A 266 19.34 12.94 5.05
N GLU A 267 19.02 12.51 6.26
CA GLU A 267 19.96 11.88 7.18
C GLU A 267 20.43 10.52 6.67
N ARG A 268 19.51 9.67 6.21
CA ARG A 268 19.84 8.39 5.55
C ARG A 268 20.79 8.60 4.35
N ALA A 269 20.55 9.62 3.53
CA ALA A 269 21.41 9.94 2.39
C ALA A 269 22.82 10.41 2.81
N LYS A 270 22.92 11.19 3.90
CA LYS A 270 24.21 11.61 4.47
C LYS A 270 24.98 10.41 5.02
N ALA A 271 24.33 9.55 5.78
CA ALA A 271 24.94 8.34 6.34
C ALA A 271 25.46 7.41 5.23
N ALA A 272 24.66 7.14 4.20
CA ALA A 272 25.07 6.33 3.06
C ALA A 272 26.27 6.91 2.28
N LYS A 273 26.35 8.24 2.17
CA LYS A 273 27.52 8.91 1.56
C LYS A 273 28.78 8.76 2.40
N LYS A 274 28.66 8.83 3.74
CA LYS A 274 29.77 8.62 4.66
C LYS A 274 30.30 7.19 4.55
N GLU A 275 29.41 6.22 4.62
CA GLU A 275 29.76 4.80 4.50
C GLU A 275 30.46 4.48 3.16
N LYS A 276 29.96 5.02 2.04
CA LYS A 276 30.63 4.88 0.74
C LYS A 276 32.03 5.49 0.67
N LYS A 277 32.29 6.57 1.43
CA LYS A 277 33.65 7.16 1.53
C LYS A 277 34.57 6.32 2.38
N GLU A 278 34.05 5.71 3.45
CA GLU A 278 34.81 4.86 4.37
C GLU A 278 35.15 3.48 3.75
N LYS A 279 34.23 2.93 2.96
CA LYS A 279 34.50 1.71 2.17
C LYS A 279 35.37 2.08 0.96
N LYS A 280 36.71 2.06 1.14
CA LYS A 280 37.63 2.11 0.01
C LYS A 280 37.26 0.98 -0.97
N ARG A 281 36.87 1.32 -2.18
CA ARG A 281 36.71 0.31 -3.26
C ARG A 281 38.09 -0.25 -3.55
N VAL A 282 38.38 -1.42 -3.04
CA VAL A 282 39.52 -2.21 -3.50
C VAL A 282 39.12 -2.76 -4.86
N PHE A 283 39.73 -2.24 -5.92
CA PHE A 283 39.61 -2.83 -7.25
C PHE A 283 40.40 -4.15 -7.23
N VAL A 284 39.69 -5.25 -7.29
CA VAL A 284 40.30 -6.57 -7.51
C VAL A 284 40.19 -6.82 -9.02
N PRO A 285 41.33 -6.83 -9.78
CA PRO A 285 41.28 -7.19 -11.17
C PRO A 285 40.71 -8.62 -11.33
N ALA A 286 39.86 -8.81 -12.31
CA ALA A 286 39.44 -10.17 -12.68
C ALA A 286 40.70 -10.95 -13.12
N GLU A 287 40.84 -12.22 -12.68
CA GLU A 287 41.84 -13.07 -13.19
C GLU A 287 41.66 -13.23 -14.72
N PRO A 288 42.78 -13.22 -15.51
CA PRO A 288 42.68 -13.47 -16.94
C PRO A 288 41.97 -14.81 -17.16
N ALA A 289 41.02 -14.86 -18.09
CA ALA A 289 40.45 -16.13 -18.51
C ALA A 289 41.60 -17.04 -18.97
N GLU A 290 41.69 -18.24 -18.37
CA GLU A 290 42.64 -19.24 -18.89
C GLU A 290 42.30 -19.50 -20.37
N ASP A 291 43.28 -19.27 -21.24
CA ASP A 291 43.14 -19.61 -22.64
C ASP A 291 42.83 -21.11 -22.75
N ILE A 292 41.59 -21.42 -23.13
CA ILE A 292 41.23 -22.78 -23.50
C ILE A 292 41.98 -23.08 -24.80
N GLU A 293 43.22 -23.56 -24.66
CA GLU A 293 43.89 -24.17 -25.79
C GLU A 293 43.06 -25.37 -26.28
N LYS A 294 42.86 -25.37 -27.59
CA LYS A 294 42.08 -26.33 -28.36
C LYS A 294 42.55 -27.76 -28.23
#